data_e118bf12960c25bf4ac214de829d6991
#
_entry.id   e118bf12960c25bf4ac214de829d6991
#
_cell.length_a   1.000
_cell.length_b   1.000
_cell.length_c   1.000
_cell.angle_alpha   90.00
_cell.angle_beta   90.00
_cell.angle_gamma   90.00
#
_symmetry.space_group_name_H-M   'P 1'
#
loop_
_entity.id
_entity.type
_entity.pdbx_description
1 polymer ?
#
loop_
_entity_poly.entity_id
_entity_poly.type
_entity_poly.pdbx_seq_one_letter_code
_entity_poly.pdbx_strand_id
1 'polypeptide(L)'
;ELLKRNAEFLAEYISQSTGHTLQTEALAPGSEAPKGAITLGLDPAIGNREGYVLTVKADRVTLNGQTENGVFYGIQTLRKSIPAETKATSVLLPAGSIQDEPRFSYRGMHLDVGRHFFPIEFVKKYIDLLALHNMNTFHWHLTEDQGWRIEIKKYPKLTEIGAWRDRTVIGRNTEEYDNTRYGGFY
;
A
#
# COMPACT_ATOMS: atom_id res chain seq x y z
N GLU A 1 17.67 -0.51 10.00
CA GLU A 1 17.47 0.01 8.63
C GLU A 1 16.23 -0.58 7.95
N LEU A 2 16.00 -1.91 8.04
CA LEU A 2 14.83 -2.61 7.44
C LEU A 2 13.48 -2.02 7.89
N LEU A 3 13.34 -1.65 9.14
CA LEU A 3 12.08 -1.11 9.69
C LEU A 3 11.93 0.41 9.56
N LYS A 4 12.95 1.12 9.10
CA LYS A 4 12.90 2.59 8.96
C LYS A 4 11.74 3.02 8.06
N ARG A 5 11.63 2.40 6.88
CA ARG A 5 10.55 2.68 5.92
C ARG A 5 9.16 2.36 6.49
N ASN A 6 9.04 1.28 7.26
CA ASN A 6 7.79 0.94 7.96
C ASN A 6 7.41 1.99 9.00
N ALA A 7 8.38 2.51 9.76
CA ALA A 7 8.15 3.58 10.72
C ALA A 7 7.74 4.89 10.04
N GLU A 8 8.36 5.22 8.91
CA GLU A 8 8.00 6.39 8.09
C GLU A 8 6.57 6.28 7.55
N PHE A 9 6.16 5.12 7.01
CA PHE A 9 4.78 4.88 6.59
C PHE A 9 3.78 5.03 7.74
N LEU A 10 4.08 4.45 8.90
CA LEU A 10 3.20 4.57 10.07
C LEU A 10 3.06 6.04 10.51
N ALA A 11 4.16 6.77 10.57
CA ALA A 11 4.15 8.20 10.93
C ALA A 11 3.33 9.02 9.94
N GLU A 12 3.46 8.74 8.65
CA GLU A 12 2.67 9.39 7.60
C GLU A 12 1.17 9.08 7.73
N TYR A 13 0.79 7.81 7.89
CA TYR A 13 -0.62 7.41 8.06
C TYR A 13 -1.27 8.05 9.29
N ILE A 14 -0.54 8.12 10.42
CA ILE A 14 -1.03 8.80 11.61
C ILE A 14 -1.18 10.30 11.36
N SER A 15 -0.20 10.92 10.73
CA SER A 15 -0.26 12.36 10.40
C SER A 15 -1.45 12.69 9.49
N GLN A 16 -1.67 11.91 8.44
CA GLN A 16 -2.79 12.09 7.52
C GLN A 16 -4.16 11.93 8.19
N SER A 17 -4.29 10.97 9.12
CA SER A 17 -5.56 10.67 9.78
C SER A 17 -5.87 11.59 10.96
N THR A 18 -4.85 12.07 11.68
CA THR A 18 -5.02 12.75 12.97
C THR A 18 -4.46 14.16 13.00
N GLY A 19 -3.60 14.53 12.04
CA GLY A 19 -2.83 15.77 12.04
C GLY A 19 -1.61 15.77 13.00
N HIS A 20 -1.37 14.67 13.75
CA HIS A 20 -0.22 14.55 14.63
C HIS A 20 1.03 14.12 13.87
N THR A 21 2.14 14.83 14.08
CA THR A 21 3.44 14.45 13.51
C THR A 21 4.22 13.61 14.50
N LEU A 22 4.61 12.39 14.08
CA LEU A 22 5.47 11.51 14.86
C LEU A 22 6.91 11.60 14.34
N GLN A 23 7.85 11.63 15.29
CA GLN A 23 9.27 11.49 14.97
C GLN A 23 9.64 10.00 14.94
N THR A 24 10.50 9.63 14.02
CA THR A 24 11.01 8.25 13.90
C THR A 24 12.48 8.22 14.27
N GLU A 25 12.84 7.29 15.15
CA GLU A 25 14.23 7.09 15.57
C GLU A 25 14.56 5.61 15.70
N ALA A 26 15.83 5.28 15.57
CA ALA A 26 16.31 3.92 15.79
C ALA A 26 16.63 3.71 17.27
N LEU A 27 16.07 2.67 17.87
CA LEU A 27 16.46 2.25 19.21
C LEU A 27 17.77 1.46 19.16
N ALA A 28 18.67 1.74 20.08
CA ALA A 28 19.87 0.94 20.26
C ALA A 28 19.48 -0.48 20.74
N PRO A 29 20.20 -1.52 20.33
CA PRO A 29 19.95 -2.89 20.81
C PRO A 29 19.95 -2.97 22.34
N GLY A 30 18.89 -3.53 22.93
CA GLY A 30 18.75 -3.68 24.38
C GLY A 30 18.23 -2.45 25.12
N SER A 31 17.99 -1.33 24.45
CA SER A 31 17.37 -0.14 25.06
C SER A 31 15.88 -0.34 25.25
N GLU A 32 15.34 0.17 26.37
CA GLU A 32 13.89 0.28 26.53
C GLU A 32 13.33 1.43 25.71
N ALA A 33 12.17 1.17 25.09
CA ALA A 33 11.44 2.21 24.41
C ALA A 33 10.87 3.23 25.42
N PRO A 34 10.87 4.52 25.10
CA PRO A 34 10.27 5.53 25.95
C PRO A 34 8.75 5.27 26.12
N LYS A 35 8.20 5.77 27.23
CA LYS A 35 6.74 5.76 27.43
C LYS A 35 6.05 6.59 26.35
N GLY A 36 4.89 6.11 25.89
CA GLY A 36 4.13 6.75 24.82
C GLY A 36 4.65 6.44 23.41
N ALA A 37 5.71 5.63 23.27
CA ALA A 37 6.23 5.27 21.97
C ALA A 37 5.45 4.12 21.31
N ILE A 38 5.45 4.12 19.99
CA ILE A 38 5.10 2.98 19.16
C ILE A 38 6.42 2.32 18.72
N THR A 39 6.63 1.07 19.09
CA THR A 39 7.84 0.32 18.74
C THR A 39 7.57 -0.70 17.65
N LEU A 40 8.46 -0.75 16.66
CA LEU A 40 8.47 -1.76 15.60
C LEU A 40 9.67 -2.67 15.80
N GLY A 41 9.44 -3.99 15.77
CA GLY A 41 10.48 -4.99 15.99
C GLY A 41 10.35 -6.18 15.05
N LEU A 42 11.41 -7.01 15.02
CA LEU A 42 11.39 -8.32 14.38
C LEU A 42 11.45 -9.40 15.46
N ASP A 43 10.60 -10.41 15.31
CA ASP A 43 10.55 -11.58 16.18
C ASP A 43 10.57 -12.87 15.35
N PRO A 44 11.70 -13.56 15.26
CA PRO A 44 11.81 -14.81 14.50
C PRO A 44 10.93 -15.95 15.02
N ALA A 45 10.41 -15.86 16.25
CA ALA A 45 9.52 -16.85 16.83
C ALA A 45 8.10 -16.83 16.23
N ILE A 46 7.73 -15.76 15.51
CA ILE A 46 6.48 -15.69 14.76
C ILE A 46 6.58 -16.64 13.56
N GLY A 47 5.67 -17.62 13.49
CA GLY A 47 5.78 -18.77 12.56
C GLY A 47 5.62 -18.43 11.06
N ASN A 48 5.01 -17.30 10.71
CA ASN A 48 4.72 -16.91 9.33
C ASN A 48 5.47 -15.62 8.95
N ARG A 49 6.11 -15.60 7.78
CA ARG A 49 6.91 -14.45 7.30
C ARG A 49 6.11 -13.15 7.20
N GLU A 50 4.83 -13.23 6.97
CA GLU A 50 3.90 -12.09 6.93
C GLU A 50 3.07 -11.96 8.21
N GLY A 51 3.35 -12.81 9.22
CA GLY A 51 2.70 -12.77 10.52
C GLY A 51 3.24 -11.66 11.42
N TYR A 52 2.39 -11.21 12.33
CA TYR A 52 2.74 -10.15 13.29
C TYR A 52 2.00 -10.33 14.63
N VAL A 53 2.51 -9.67 15.65
CA VAL A 53 1.89 -9.47 16.96
C VAL A 53 1.86 -7.97 17.25
N LEU A 54 0.65 -7.41 17.40
CA LEU A 54 0.39 -6.03 17.78
C LEU A 54 -0.14 -6.01 19.21
N THR A 55 0.54 -5.32 20.12
CA THR A 55 0.11 -5.19 21.51
C THR A 55 -0.05 -3.71 21.87
N VAL A 56 -1.22 -3.35 22.36
CA VAL A 56 -1.57 -2.01 22.85
C VAL A 56 -1.68 -2.07 24.37
N LYS A 57 -0.85 -1.29 25.06
CA LYS A 57 -0.90 -1.07 26.51
C LYS A 57 -1.19 0.40 26.80
N ALA A 58 -1.48 0.72 28.06
CA ALA A 58 -1.79 2.08 28.47
C ALA A 58 -0.66 3.10 28.19
N ASP A 59 0.58 2.64 28.16
CA ASP A 59 1.78 3.46 28.06
C ASP A 59 2.63 3.22 26.80
N ARG A 60 2.24 2.27 25.93
CA ARG A 60 3.02 1.92 24.73
C ARG A 60 2.23 1.07 23.74
N VAL A 61 2.67 1.11 22.50
CA VAL A 61 2.24 0.18 21.43
C VAL A 61 3.47 -0.57 20.94
N THR A 62 3.38 -1.89 20.85
CA THR A 62 4.47 -2.75 20.33
C THR A 62 3.96 -3.55 19.16
N LEU A 63 4.67 -3.52 18.05
CA LEU A 63 4.38 -4.28 16.85
C LEU A 63 5.62 -5.06 16.42
N ASN A 64 5.52 -6.37 16.49
CA ASN A 64 6.57 -7.29 16.04
C ASN A 64 6.07 -8.11 14.86
N GLY A 65 6.88 -8.25 13.82
CA GLY A 65 6.65 -9.16 12.71
C GLY A 65 7.77 -10.18 12.59
N GLN A 66 7.53 -11.33 11.94
CA GLN A 66 8.66 -12.24 11.63
C GLN A 66 9.64 -11.55 10.68
N THR A 67 9.11 -10.81 9.70
CA THR A 67 9.89 -10.00 8.75
C THR A 67 9.31 -8.57 8.71
N GLU A 68 9.97 -7.69 7.96
CA GLU A 68 9.46 -6.35 7.67
C GLU A 68 8.08 -6.36 7.02
N ASN A 69 7.74 -7.40 6.26
CA ASN A 69 6.41 -7.55 5.66
C ASN A 69 5.33 -7.79 6.72
N GLY A 70 5.61 -8.65 7.72
CA GLY A 70 4.71 -8.84 8.86
C GLY A 70 4.48 -7.54 9.63
N VAL A 71 5.54 -6.76 9.89
CA VAL A 71 5.42 -5.43 10.51
C VAL A 71 4.54 -4.52 9.65
N PHE A 72 4.73 -4.52 8.33
CA PHE A 72 3.92 -3.72 7.41
C PHE A 72 2.42 -4.06 7.50
N TYR A 73 2.05 -5.34 7.57
CA TYR A 73 0.63 -5.74 7.72
C TYR A 73 0.06 -5.39 9.09
N GLY A 74 0.88 -5.50 10.15
CA GLY A 74 0.49 -5.00 11.46
C GLY A 74 0.26 -3.49 11.49
N ILE A 75 1.05 -2.71 10.73
CA ILE A 75 0.82 -1.28 10.52
C ILE A 75 -0.54 -1.03 9.85
N GLN A 76 -0.93 -1.83 8.86
CA GLN A 76 -2.25 -1.68 8.23
C GLN A 76 -3.40 -1.97 9.22
N THR A 77 -3.20 -2.90 10.15
CA THR A 77 -4.17 -3.15 11.23
C THR A 77 -4.25 -1.97 12.19
N LEU A 78 -3.13 -1.41 12.59
CA LEU A 78 -3.10 -0.21 13.43
C LEU A 78 -3.74 0.99 12.70
N ARG A 79 -3.42 1.20 11.42
CA ARG A 79 -4.03 2.23 10.56
C ARG A 79 -5.56 2.11 10.54
N LYS A 80 -6.10 0.91 10.36
CA LYS A 80 -7.56 0.64 10.35
C LYS A 80 -8.22 0.83 11.72
N SER A 81 -7.45 0.78 12.80
CA SER A 81 -7.94 1.03 14.16
C SER A 81 -8.05 2.52 14.49
N ILE A 82 -7.46 3.40 13.67
CA ILE A 82 -7.57 4.85 13.79
C ILE A 82 -8.78 5.31 12.98
N PRO A 83 -9.70 6.12 13.53
CA PRO A 83 -10.80 6.68 12.75
C PRO A 83 -10.32 7.42 11.51
N ALA A 84 -10.97 7.21 10.36
CA ALA A 84 -10.56 7.74 9.07
C ALA A 84 -10.54 9.28 9.03
N GLU A 85 -11.45 9.90 9.78
CA GLU A 85 -11.52 11.35 9.94
C GLU A 85 -11.64 11.67 11.43
N THR A 86 -10.58 12.13 12.02
CA THR A 86 -10.62 12.61 13.39
C THR A 86 -10.05 14.02 13.49
N LYS A 87 -10.85 14.93 14.05
CA LYS A 87 -10.40 16.25 14.49
C LYS A 87 -10.06 16.26 15.98
N ALA A 88 -10.08 15.08 16.62
CA ALA A 88 -9.78 14.95 18.02
C ALA A 88 -8.30 15.19 18.31
N THR A 89 -8.01 15.80 19.44
CA THR A 89 -6.64 16.03 19.93
C THR A 89 -5.95 14.75 20.39
N SER A 90 -6.68 13.63 20.48
CA SER A 90 -6.17 12.31 20.85
C SER A 90 -6.98 11.21 20.20
N VAL A 91 -6.34 10.09 19.93
CA VAL A 91 -6.98 8.86 19.45
C VAL A 91 -6.84 7.80 20.54
N LEU A 92 -7.98 7.24 20.95
CA LEU A 92 -8.00 6.15 21.91
C LEU A 92 -7.97 4.81 21.18
N LEU A 93 -6.95 4.02 21.47
CA LEU A 93 -6.84 2.63 21.01
C LEU A 93 -7.20 1.70 22.17
N PRO A 94 -8.07 0.70 21.97
CA PRO A 94 -8.38 -0.28 23.02
C PRO A 94 -7.12 -1.08 23.39
N ALA A 95 -6.85 -1.25 24.69
CA ALA A 95 -5.76 -2.11 25.15
C ALA A 95 -6.06 -3.58 24.82
N GLY A 96 -5.04 -4.30 24.36
CA GLY A 96 -5.18 -5.69 23.98
C GLY A 96 -3.99 -6.17 23.13
N SER A 97 -4.08 -7.42 22.67
CA SER A 97 -3.10 -8.01 21.76
C SER A 97 -3.81 -8.68 20.58
N ILE A 98 -3.26 -8.46 19.40
CA ILE A 98 -3.67 -9.07 18.14
C ILE A 98 -2.49 -9.88 17.63
N GLN A 99 -2.69 -11.16 17.40
CA GLN A 99 -1.79 -12.00 16.65
C GLN A 99 -2.51 -12.42 15.36
N ASP A 100 -1.90 -12.14 14.23
CA ASP A 100 -2.51 -12.41 12.92
C ASP A 100 -1.47 -12.81 11.89
N GLU A 101 -1.90 -13.62 10.93
CA GLU A 101 -1.10 -14.07 9.79
C GLU A 101 -2.01 -14.37 8.59
N PRO A 102 -1.50 -14.23 7.37
CA PRO A 102 -2.32 -14.51 6.20
C PRO A 102 -2.58 -16.02 6.03
N ARG A 103 -3.83 -16.37 5.76
CA ARG A 103 -4.23 -17.74 5.42
C ARG A 103 -3.81 -18.15 3.99
N PHE A 104 -3.71 -17.18 3.07
CA PHE A 104 -3.30 -17.39 1.69
C PHE A 104 -1.99 -16.68 1.40
N SER A 105 -1.04 -17.38 0.82
CA SER A 105 0.26 -16.82 0.43
C SER A 105 0.17 -15.86 -0.78
N TYR A 106 -0.80 -16.07 -1.66
CA TYR A 106 -1.08 -15.16 -2.79
C TYR A 106 -2.37 -14.37 -2.52
N ARG A 107 -2.25 -13.05 -2.51
CA ARG A 107 -3.37 -12.13 -2.33
C ARG A 107 -3.17 -10.97 -3.30
N GLY A 108 -3.75 -11.11 -4.49
CA GLY A 108 -3.46 -10.21 -5.59
C GLY A 108 -4.69 -9.54 -6.19
N MET A 109 -4.43 -8.42 -6.83
CA MET A 109 -5.38 -7.71 -7.68
C MET A 109 -4.76 -7.41 -9.04
N HIS A 110 -5.61 -7.36 -10.05
CA HIS A 110 -5.26 -7.06 -11.43
C HIS A 110 -5.82 -5.70 -11.83
N LEU A 111 -5.02 -4.91 -12.54
CA LEU A 111 -5.46 -3.67 -13.18
C LEU A 111 -5.03 -3.69 -14.65
N ASP A 112 -6.02 -3.68 -15.54
CA ASP A 112 -5.80 -3.56 -16.98
C ASP A 112 -5.77 -2.08 -17.35
N VAL A 113 -4.60 -1.58 -17.70
CA VAL A 113 -4.39 -0.22 -18.19
C VAL A 113 -4.20 -0.18 -19.72
N GLY A 114 -4.12 -1.35 -20.35
CA GLY A 114 -4.04 -1.50 -21.82
C GLY A 114 -5.32 -1.05 -22.51
N ARG A 115 -6.48 -1.59 -22.09
CA ARG A 115 -7.79 -1.24 -22.66
C ARG A 115 -8.18 0.19 -22.31
N HIS A 116 -7.95 0.61 -21.07
CA HIS A 116 -8.17 1.99 -20.63
C HIS A 116 -6.96 2.49 -19.84
N PHE A 117 -6.42 3.61 -20.26
CA PHE A 117 -5.31 4.26 -19.56
C PHE A 117 -5.82 4.92 -18.28
N PHE A 118 -5.11 4.68 -17.18
CA PHE A 118 -5.34 5.35 -15.90
C PHE A 118 -4.15 6.25 -15.55
N PRO A 119 -4.38 7.47 -15.08
CA PRO A 119 -3.29 8.36 -14.62
C PRO A 119 -2.47 7.71 -13.51
N ILE A 120 -1.19 8.08 -13.42
CA ILE A 120 -0.28 7.52 -12.41
C ILE A 120 -0.79 7.71 -10.97
N GLU A 121 -1.51 8.80 -10.70
CA GLU A 121 -2.09 9.07 -9.38
C GLU A 121 -3.20 8.06 -9.03
N PHE A 122 -3.97 7.59 -10.01
CA PHE A 122 -4.91 6.50 -9.80
C PHE A 122 -4.19 5.19 -9.47
N VAL A 123 -3.10 4.88 -10.20
CA VAL A 123 -2.31 3.66 -9.96
C VAL A 123 -1.69 3.67 -8.56
N LYS A 124 -1.14 4.80 -8.13
CA LYS A 124 -0.62 4.98 -6.76
C LYS A 124 -1.71 4.74 -5.71
N LYS A 125 -2.89 5.34 -5.90
CA LYS A 125 -4.05 5.12 -5.01
C LYS A 125 -4.49 3.65 -5.00
N TYR A 126 -4.45 2.98 -6.15
CA TYR A 126 -4.77 1.56 -6.26
C TYR A 126 -3.80 0.70 -5.45
N ILE A 127 -2.48 0.98 -5.52
CA ILE A 127 -1.45 0.32 -4.72
C ILE A 127 -1.67 0.56 -3.21
N ASP A 128 -2.04 1.77 -2.82
CA ASP A 128 -2.36 2.12 -1.44
C ASP A 128 -3.55 1.31 -0.90
N LEU A 129 -4.58 1.12 -1.74
CA LEU A 129 -5.72 0.27 -1.40
C LEU A 129 -5.35 -1.22 -1.30
N LEU A 130 -4.47 -1.72 -2.17
CA LEU A 130 -3.92 -3.06 -2.04
C LEU A 130 -3.23 -3.25 -0.67
N ALA A 131 -2.39 -2.29 -0.29
CA ALA A 131 -1.71 -2.29 1.01
C ALA A 131 -2.73 -2.28 2.16
N LEU A 132 -3.73 -1.39 2.13
CA LEU A 132 -4.77 -1.29 3.15
C LEU A 132 -5.55 -2.60 3.34
N HIS A 133 -5.75 -3.35 2.27
CA HIS A 133 -6.43 -4.64 2.29
C HIS A 133 -5.50 -5.86 2.45
N ASN A 134 -4.25 -5.63 2.87
CA ASN A 134 -3.24 -6.67 3.11
C ASN A 134 -2.96 -7.55 1.87
N MET A 135 -3.11 -6.99 0.67
CA MET A 135 -2.70 -7.65 -0.56
C MET A 135 -1.19 -7.61 -0.71
N ASN A 136 -0.60 -8.62 -1.36
CA ASN A 136 0.84 -8.71 -1.56
C ASN A 136 1.28 -8.79 -3.02
N THR A 137 0.32 -8.80 -3.95
CA THR A 137 0.62 -8.95 -5.37
C THR A 137 -0.21 -7.97 -6.19
N PHE A 138 0.46 -7.22 -7.05
CA PHE A 138 -0.17 -6.34 -8.02
C PHE A 138 0.15 -6.82 -9.43
N HIS A 139 -0.87 -7.30 -10.16
CA HIS A 139 -0.75 -7.62 -11.56
C HIS A 139 -1.11 -6.37 -12.38
N TRP A 140 -0.10 -5.62 -12.77
CA TRP A 140 -0.26 -4.44 -13.61
C TRP A 140 -0.14 -4.83 -15.09
N HIS A 141 -1.28 -4.88 -15.78
CA HIS A 141 -1.37 -5.27 -17.19
C HIS A 141 -1.10 -4.04 -18.07
N LEU A 142 0.13 -3.94 -18.54
CA LEU A 142 0.68 -2.74 -19.19
C LEU A 142 0.62 -2.78 -20.72
N THR A 143 0.42 -3.96 -21.33
CA THR A 143 0.60 -4.12 -22.78
C THR A 143 -0.55 -4.89 -23.38
N GLU A 144 -1.18 -4.27 -24.37
CA GLU A 144 -2.28 -4.86 -25.13
C GLU A 144 -2.34 -4.24 -26.54
N ASP A 145 -3.09 -4.83 -27.47
CA ASP A 145 -3.32 -4.30 -28.82
C ASP A 145 -4.05 -2.95 -28.81
N GLN A 146 -4.94 -2.71 -27.83
CA GLN A 146 -5.64 -1.43 -27.65
C GLN A 146 -4.77 -0.34 -27.04
N GLY A 147 -3.61 -0.66 -26.49
CA GLY A 147 -2.68 0.33 -25.98
C GLY A 147 -1.47 -0.25 -25.28
N TRP A 148 -0.30 0.20 -25.71
CA TRP A 148 0.97 -0.10 -25.06
C TRP A 148 1.30 0.98 -24.04
N ARG A 149 1.47 0.63 -22.77
CA ARG A 149 1.53 1.60 -21.67
C ARG A 149 2.90 1.75 -21.00
N ILE A 150 3.86 0.88 -21.28
CA ILE A 150 5.20 0.95 -20.70
C ILE A 150 6.20 1.53 -21.69
N GLU A 151 6.89 2.60 -21.31
CA GLU A 151 7.95 3.17 -22.13
C GLU A 151 9.13 2.19 -22.23
N ILE A 152 9.55 1.90 -23.47
CA ILE A 152 10.78 1.19 -23.75
C ILE A 152 11.65 2.10 -24.62
N LYS A 153 12.65 2.72 -24.03
CA LYS A 153 13.51 3.72 -24.70
C LYS A 153 14.14 3.22 -26.00
N LYS A 154 14.44 1.92 -26.08
CA LYS A 154 14.99 1.29 -27.30
C LYS A 154 13.96 1.19 -28.44
N TYR A 155 12.66 1.20 -28.11
CA TYR A 155 11.55 1.05 -29.06
C TYR A 155 10.50 2.16 -28.88
N PRO A 156 10.86 3.43 -29.15
CA PRO A 156 10.00 4.59 -28.83
C PRO A 156 8.64 4.56 -29.51
N LYS A 157 8.53 3.97 -30.72
CA LYS A 157 7.26 3.83 -31.44
C LYS A 157 6.19 3.04 -30.66
N LEU A 158 6.58 2.20 -29.70
CA LEU A 158 5.62 1.49 -28.87
C LEU A 158 4.76 2.45 -28.03
N THR A 159 5.32 3.60 -27.64
CA THR A 159 4.58 4.62 -26.88
C THR A 159 4.17 5.83 -27.72
N GLU A 160 4.99 6.24 -28.68
CA GLU A 160 4.64 7.34 -29.59
C GLU A 160 3.39 7.03 -30.45
N ILE A 161 3.26 5.78 -30.90
CA ILE A 161 2.16 5.31 -31.75
C ILE A 161 1.29 4.33 -30.98
N GLY A 162 1.86 3.25 -30.45
CA GLY A 162 1.12 2.13 -29.84
C GLY A 162 0.38 2.47 -28.55
N ALA A 163 0.71 3.60 -27.89
CA ALA A 163 -0.02 4.06 -26.70
C ALA A 163 -1.32 4.84 -27.03
N TRP A 164 -1.59 5.10 -28.31
CA TRP A 164 -2.69 5.96 -28.74
C TRP A 164 -3.62 5.25 -29.71
N ARG A 165 -4.90 5.58 -29.65
CA ARG A 165 -5.92 5.17 -30.61
C ARG A 165 -6.82 6.35 -30.97
N ASP A 166 -7.34 6.36 -32.18
CA ASP A 166 -8.14 7.48 -32.69
C ASP A 166 -9.62 7.38 -32.32
N ARG A 167 -10.05 6.21 -31.83
CA ARG A 167 -11.43 5.96 -31.43
C ARG A 167 -11.52 4.86 -30.37
N THR A 168 -12.57 4.90 -29.60
CA THR A 168 -12.90 3.89 -28.59
C THR A 168 -14.29 3.35 -28.85
N VAL A 169 -14.47 2.01 -28.77
CA VAL A 169 -15.81 1.40 -28.87
C VAL A 169 -16.64 1.79 -27.65
N ILE A 170 -17.89 2.20 -27.88
CA ILE A 170 -18.86 2.52 -26.84
C ILE A 170 -19.64 1.27 -26.49
N GLY A 171 -19.60 0.88 -25.20
CA GLY A 171 -20.26 -0.33 -24.75
C GLY A 171 -19.50 -1.61 -25.09
N ARG A 172 -20.20 -2.73 -25.06
CA ARG A 172 -19.65 -4.06 -25.33
C ARG A 172 -20.13 -4.58 -26.67
N ASN A 173 -19.18 -4.85 -27.57
CA ASN A 173 -19.48 -5.42 -28.90
C ASN A 173 -20.49 -4.60 -29.71
N THR A 174 -20.46 -3.28 -29.61
CA THR A 174 -21.24 -2.39 -30.47
C THR A 174 -20.38 -1.92 -31.63
N GLU A 175 -21.01 -1.48 -32.71
CA GLU A 175 -20.33 -0.81 -33.84
C GLU A 175 -20.25 0.71 -33.63
N GLU A 176 -20.67 1.19 -32.45
CA GLU A 176 -20.61 2.60 -32.07
C GLU A 176 -19.22 2.95 -31.53
N TYR A 177 -18.70 4.08 -31.95
CA TYR A 177 -17.38 4.57 -31.54
C TYR A 177 -17.45 6.02 -31.06
N ASP A 178 -16.72 6.26 -29.98
CA ASP A 178 -16.27 7.60 -29.62
C ASP A 178 -15.04 7.93 -30.48
N ASN A 179 -15.16 8.90 -31.36
CA ASN A 179 -14.10 9.31 -32.29
C ASN A 179 -13.12 10.29 -31.63
N THR A 180 -12.86 10.12 -30.35
CA THR A 180 -11.89 10.91 -29.59
C THR A 180 -10.56 10.17 -29.49
N ARG A 181 -9.46 10.87 -29.80
CA ARG A 181 -8.13 10.32 -29.59
C ARG A 181 -7.89 10.04 -28.12
N TYR A 182 -7.50 8.82 -27.80
CA TYR A 182 -7.36 8.35 -26.44
C TYR A 182 -6.06 7.57 -26.25
N GLY A 183 -5.40 7.73 -25.10
CA GLY A 183 -4.21 6.99 -24.74
C GLY A 183 -3.36 7.66 -23.67
N GLY A 184 -2.15 7.15 -23.52
CA GLY A 184 -1.14 7.56 -22.56
C GLY A 184 -0.20 6.41 -22.23
N PHE A 185 0.89 6.69 -21.52
CA PHE A 185 1.90 5.69 -21.11
C PHE A 185 2.62 6.14 -19.84
N TYR A 186 3.40 5.23 -19.26
CA TYR A 186 4.19 5.43 -18.03
C TYR A 186 5.68 5.35 -18.31
#